data_34b3bd7f4a076d18ebf27eac3bbaa31e
#
_entry.id   34b3bd7f4a076d18ebf27eac3bbaa31e
#
_cell.length_a   1.000
_cell.length_b   1.000
_cell.length_c   1.000
_cell.angle_alpha   90.00
_cell.angle_beta   90.00
_cell.angle_gamma   90.00
#
_symmetry.space_group_name_H-M   'P 1'
#
loop_
_entity.id
_entity.type
_entity.pdbx_description
1 polymer ?
#
loop_
_entity_poly.entity_id
_entity_poly.type
_entity_poly.pdbx_seq_one_letter_code
_entity_poly.pdbx_strand_id
1 'polypeptide(L)'
;VLVDGNRRVSLMRQILSDSSSTPSEKARCEKFRAIVLPEDADKKEILRLETTFQMGADEKVGYNAIEKYLHAQDLADQGFSTADISEFMNLDGANEVAKLLEIKQLIDDYLEYFGLDGLYTRLPKGFEDDLQKLNTAIRKIKNGSISWIPTTRLTAVEYDLKCISFDYIRLNAKSPDGFEFRSIASTSSANFLVNEDIWNQFVKSWQNATNDITEKPIEVVLSKATTTNESSRLLEARDNEWRTNVKDNLMEAFNDAQTTLNNKKEKEKPGVLFKRALNALQQIDLDSLRTAVDKSDILKYIEQVKIICDNVLNNVQ
;
A
#
# COMPACT_ATOMS: atom_id res chain seq x y z
N VAL A 1 -11.54 31.50 -15.43
CA VAL A 1 -11.29 30.24 -14.69
C VAL A 1 -12.07 30.32 -13.39
N LEU A 2 -12.67 29.20 -12.97
CA LEU A 2 -13.34 29.09 -11.67
C LEU A 2 -12.36 28.46 -10.69
N VAL A 3 -12.08 29.15 -9.59
CA VAL A 3 -11.17 28.68 -8.53
C VAL A 3 -11.94 27.78 -7.54
N ASP A 4 -13.18 28.15 -7.19
CA ASP A 4 -14.08 27.35 -6.36
C ASP A 4 -15.50 27.32 -6.95
N GLY A 5 -16.27 26.29 -6.60
CA GLY A 5 -17.67 26.17 -7.04
C GLY A 5 -17.86 25.44 -8.38
N ASN A 6 -16.83 24.79 -8.92
CA ASN A 6 -16.87 24.08 -10.21
C ASN A 6 -18.05 23.08 -10.32
N ARG A 7 -18.29 22.29 -9.27
CA ARG A 7 -19.44 21.35 -9.22
C ARG A 7 -20.77 22.08 -9.34
N ARG A 8 -20.91 23.19 -8.60
CA ARG A 8 -22.14 24.01 -8.59
C ARG A 8 -22.43 24.60 -9.97
N VAL A 9 -21.41 25.21 -10.59
CA VAL A 9 -21.56 25.79 -11.93
C VAL A 9 -21.82 24.72 -12.98
N SER A 10 -21.18 23.55 -12.88
CA SER A 10 -21.44 22.40 -13.77
C SER A 10 -22.89 21.94 -13.68
N LEU A 11 -23.44 21.76 -12.47
CA LEU A 11 -24.83 21.39 -12.26
C LEU A 11 -25.81 22.48 -12.77
N MET A 12 -25.51 23.75 -12.53
CA MET A 12 -26.34 24.85 -13.06
C MET A 12 -26.36 24.85 -14.60
N ARG A 13 -25.23 24.65 -15.26
CA ARG A 13 -25.15 24.49 -16.71
C ARG A 13 -25.96 23.29 -17.21
N GLN A 14 -25.89 22.18 -16.52
CA GLN A 14 -26.65 20.98 -16.86
C GLN A 14 -28.16 21.25 -16.77
N ILE A 15 -28.65 21.87 -15.67
CA ILE A 15 -30.07 22.25 -15.51
C ILE A 15 -30.52 23.21 -16.61
N LEU A 16 -29.70 24.19 -16.97
CA LEU A 16 -30.01 25.13 -18.05
C LEU A 16 -30.13 24.47 -19.41
N SER A 17 -29.34 23.43 -19.67
CA SER A 17 -29.33 22.70 -20.95
C SER A 17 -30.38 21.58 -21.00
N ASP A 18 -30.88 21.12 -19.84
CA ASP A 18 -31.82 20.01 -19.78
C ASP A 18 -33.22 20.47 -20.19
N SER A 19 -33.80 19.77 -21.20
CA SER A 19 -35.14 20.02 -21.69
C SER A 19 -36.25 19.63 -20.69
N SER A 20 -35.95 18.74 -19.73
CA SER A 20 -36.88 18.30 -18.69
C SER A 20 -36.97 19.27 -17.49
N SER A 21 -36.00 20.19 -17.36
CA SER A 21 -35.98 21.17 -16.27
C SER A 21 -37.06 22.25 -16.44
N THR A 22 -37.70 22.56 -15.35
CA THR A 22 -38.79 23.56 -15.31
C THR A 22 -38.27 24.99 -15.51
N PRO A 23 -39.10 25.94 -16.00
CA PRO A 23 -38.72 27.35 -16.12
C PRO A 23 -38.25 27.96 -14.79
N SER A 24 -38.83 27.54 -13.65
CA SER A 24 -38.45 28.00 -12.32
C SER A 24 -37.03 27.52 -11.94
N GLU A 25 -36.70 26.28 -12.24
CA GLU A 25 -35.35 25.72 -11.98
C GLU A 25 -34.32 26.43 -12.86
N LYS A 26 -34.61 26.64 -14.13
CA LYS A 26 -33.71 27.37 -15.05
C LYS A 26 -33.46 28.78 -14.57
N ALA A 27 -34.52 29.51 -14.18
CA ALA A 27 -34.39 30.89 -13.68
C ALA A 27 -33.51 30.99 -12.42
N ARG A 28 -33.49 30.00 -11.55
CA ARG A 28 -32.59 29.93 -10.38
C ARG A 28 -31.15 29.69 -10.75
N CYS A 29 -30.88 29.10 -11.90
CA CYS A 29 -29.54 28.76 -12.38
C CYS A 29 -28.94 29.80 -13.33
N GLU A 30 -29.72 30.82 -13.76
CA GLU A 30 -29.22 31.84 -14.69
C GLU A 30 -28.16 32.76 -14.09
N LYS A 31 -28.20 33.02 -12.79
CA LYS A 31 -27.30 33.94 -12.11
C LYS A 31 -26.80 33.37 -10.78
N PHE A 32 -25.54 33.61 -10.49
CA PHE A 32 -24.94 33.31 -9.20
C PHE A 32 -24.02 34.44 -8.75
N ARG A 33 -23.82 34.56 -7.45
CA ARG A 33 -22.83 35.49 -6.90
C ARG A 33 -21.44 34.89 -7.03
N ALA A 34 -20.49 35.67 -7.56
CA ALA A 34 -19.09 35.30 -7.66
C ALA A 34 -18.22 36.45 -7.12
N ILE A 35 -17.11 36.06 -6.50
CA ILE A 35 -16.01 36.97 -6.21
C ILE A 35 -15.05 36.86 -7.40
N VAL A 36 -14.75 37.99 -8.03
CA VAL A 36 -13.81 38.04 -9.16
C VAL A 36 -12.45 38.43 -8.60
N LEU A 37 -11.45 37.64 -8.92
CA LEU A 37 -10.07 37.96 -8.57
C LEU A 37 -9.55 39.12 -9.44
N PRO A 38 -8.56 39.90 -8.95
CA PRO A 38 -7.88 40.91 -9.74
C PRO A 38 -7.32 40.32 -11.06
N GLU A 39 -7.27 41.11 -12.11
CA GLU A 39 -6.78 40.67 -13.44
C GLU A 39 -5.29 40.30 -13.42
N ASP A 40 -4.53 40.86 -12.50
CA ASP A 40 -3.11 40.62 -12.27
C ASP A 40 -2.81 39.49 -11.30
N ALA A 41 -3.84 38.78 -10.77
CA ALA A 41 -3.65 37.60 -9.91
C ALA A 41 -2.85 36.53 -10.65
N ASP A 42 -1.69 36.19 -10.12
CA ASP A 42 -0.83 35.17 -10.70
C ASP A 42 -1.29 33.74 -10.37
N LYS A 43 -0.71 32.76 -11.05
CA LYS A 43 -1.03 31.35 -10.81
C LYS A 43 -0.79 30.93 -9.36
N LYS A 44 0.22 31.51 -8.72
CA LYS A 44 0.61 31.21 -7.35
C LYS A 44 -0.45 31.68 -6.35
N GLU A 45 -0.98 32.90 -6.53
CA GLU A 45 -2.07 33.45 -5.73
C GLU A 45 -3.38 32.65 -5.92
N ILE A 46 -3.68 32.28 -7.17
CA ILE A 46 -4.84 31.46 -7.49
C ILE A 46 -4.76 30.12 -6.79
N LEU A 47 -3.64 29.40 -6.88
CA LEU A 47 -3.44 28.10 -6.24
C LEU A 47 -3.50 28.20 -4.71
N ARG A 48 -2.90 29.26 -4.12
CA ARG A 48 -3.01 29.55 -2.69
C ARG A 48 -4.46 29.68 -2.26
N LEU A 49 -5.25 30.48 -2.95
CA LEU A 49 -6.65 30.68 -2.65
C LEU A 49 -7.45 29.40 -2.81
N GLU A 50 -7.23 28.67 -3.89
CA GLU A 50 -7.88 27.38 -4.14
C GLU A 50 -7.62 26.42 -2.98
N THR A 51 -6.36 26.23 -2.59
CA THR A 51 -5.97 25.37 -1.49
C THR A 51 -6.58 25.82 -0.16
N THR A 52 -6.51 27.13 0.16
CA THR A 52 -7.10 27.67 1.39
C THR A 52 -8.61 27.46 1.46
N PHE A 53 -9.34 27.64 0.35
CA PHE A 53 -10.77 27.41 0.30
C PHE A 53 -11.15 25.92 0.30
N GLN A 54 -10.33 25.07 -0.24
CA GLN A 54 -10.59 23.64 -0.34
C GLN A 54 -10.17 22.89 0.92
N MET A 55 -9.02 23.22 1.50
CA MET A 55 -8.45 22.51 2.64
C MET A 55 -8.68 23.20 3.99
N GLY A 56 -8.89 24.52 4.00
CA GLY A 56 -9.01 25.33 5.21
C GLY A 56 -10.39 25.36 5.87
N ALA A 57 -11.43 24.74 5.29
CA ALA A 57 -12.78 24.76 5.83
C ALA A 57 -13.15 23.43 6.46
N ASP A 58 -13.30 23.40 7.78
CA ASP A 58 -13.64 22.22 8.60
C ASP A 58 -14.93 21.47 8.23
N GLU A 59 -15.78 22.00 7.35
CA GLU A 59 -17.12 21.46 7.08
C GLU A 59 -17.36 21.02 5.62
N LYS A 60 -16.35 21.01 4.75
CA LYS A 60 -16.56 20.56 3.36
C LYS A 60 -16.32 19.07 3.23
N VAL A 61 -17.24 18.41 2.52
CA VAL A 61 -17.24 16.99 2.11
C VAL A 61 -15.81 16.46 2.01
N GLY A 62 -15.48 15.46 2.85
CA GLY A 62 -14.16 14.92 2.98
C GLY A 62 -13.50 14.68 1.61
N TYR A 63 -12.41 15.38 1.38
CA TYR A 63 -11.59 15.18 0.21
C TYR A 63 -11.16 13.71 0.12
N ASN A 64 -11.13 13.20 -1.09
CA ASN A 64 -10.53 11.91 -1.34
C ASN A 64 -9.07 11.97 -0.83
N ALA A 65 -8.66 10.94 -0.11
CA ALA A 65 -7.34 10.87 0.52
C ALA A 65 -6.18 11.30 -0.39
N ILE A 66 -6.28 11.01 -1.69
CA ILE A 66 -5.25 11.36 -2.68
C ILE A 66 -5.15 12.89 -2.93
N GLU A 67 -6.25 13.62 -2.84
CA GLU A 67 -6.29 15.04 -3.23
C GLU A 67 -5.33 15.90 -2.38
N LYS A 68 -5.20 15.60 -1.07
CA LYS A 68 -4.25 16.34 -0.19
C LYS A 68 -2.79 16.14 -0.61
N TYR A 69 -2.41 14.96 -1.09
CA TYR A 69 -1.05 14.68 -1.55
C TYR A 69 -0.76 15.40 -2.86
N LEU A 70 -1.73 15.43 -3.78
CA LEU A 70 -1.62 16.16 -5.05
C LEU A 70 -1.50 17.66 -4.80
N HIS A 71 -2.34 18.24 -3.95
CA HIS A 71 -2.26 19.66 -3.62
C HIS A 71 -0.94 20.06 -2.95
N ALA A 72 -0.44 19.24 -2.02
CA ALA A 72 0.86 19.50 -1.41
C ALA A 72 1.98 19.52 -2.46
N GLN A 73 1.94 18.59 -3.41
CA GLN A 73 2.91 18.51 -4.51
C GLN A 73 2.77 19.72 -5.45
N ASP A 74 1.55 20.08 -5.86
CA ASP A 74 1.30 21.22 -6.75
C ASP A 74 1.83 22.53 -6.13
N LEU A 75 1.65 22.73 -4.83
CA LEU A 75 2.19 23.89 -4.11
C LEU A 75 3.72 23.87 -4.07
N ALA A 76 4.33 22.71 -3.81
CA ALA A 76 5.78 22.56 -3.80
C ALA A 76 6.38 22.82 -5.20
N ASP A 77 5.76 22.34 -6.27
CA ASP A 77 6.17 22.55 -7.66
C ASP A 77 6.06 24.02 -8.09
N GLN A 78 5.14 24.76 -7.49
CA GLN A 78 5.03 26.22 -7.68
C GLN A 78 6.07 27.00 -6.84
N GLY A 79 6.92 26.31 -6.07
CA GLY A 79 8.01 26.91 -5.30
C GLY A 79 7.59 27.53 -3.97
N PHE A 80 6.44 27.12 -3.40
CA PHE A 80 6.10 27.49 -2.03
C PHE A 80 7.00 26.76 -1.03
N SER A 81 7.36 27.44 0.06
CA SER A 81 8.09 26.81 1.14
C SER A 81 7.21 25.82 1.91
N THR A 82 7.82 24.85 2.60
CA THR A 82 7.08 23.93 3.48
C THR A 82 6.31 24.64 4.58
N ALA A 83 6.75 25.83 5.00
CA ALA A 83 6.05 26.67 5.98
C ALA A 83 4.77 27.27 5.35
N ASP A 84 4.85 27.81 4.14
CA ASP A 84 3.68 28.34 3.43
C ASP A 84 2.65 27.25 3.15
N ILE A 85 3.11 26.08 2.68
CA ILE A 85 2.24 24.92 2.41
C ILE A 85 1.53 24.47 3.68
N SER A 86 2.26 24.43 4.82
CA SER A 86 1.68 24.07 6.12
C SER A 86 0.56 25.03 6.51
N GLU A 87 0.77 26.33 6.32
CA GLU A 87 -0.24 27.34 6.63
C GLU A 87 -1.47 27.21 5.70
N PHE A 88 -1.26 27.07 4.39
CA PHE A 88 -2.36 27.01 3.40
C PHE A 88 -3.22 25.76 3.56
N MET A 89 -2.60 24.63 3.93
CA MET A 89 -3.29 23.36 4.13
C MET A 89 -3.75 23.14 5.57
N ASN A 90 -3.55 24.11 6.47
CA ASN A 90 -3.86 24.01 7.91
C ASN A 90 -3.26 22.76 8.57
N LEU A 91 -1.93 22.57 8.38
CA LEU A 91 -1.18 21.43 8.90
C LEU A 91 -0.34 21.83 10.12
N ASP A 92 0.04 20.85 10.94
CA ASP A 92 0.82 21.05 12.17
C ASP A 92 2.32 21.35 11.95
N GLY A 93 2.67 21.96 10.82
CA GLY A 93 4.02 22.46 10.53
C GLY A 93 4.73 21.76 9.37
N ALA A 94 5.93 22.25 9.07
CA ALA A 94 6.73 21.83 7.91
C ALA A 94 7.05 20.32 7.86
N ASN A 95 7.14 19.66 9.03
CA ASN A 95 7.39 18.21 9.09
C ASN A 95 6.21 17.39 8.56
N GLU A 96 4.99 17.89 8.72
CA GLU A 96 3.80 17.21 8.17
C GLU A 96 3.78 17.35 6.66
N VAL A 97 4.11 18.53 6.13
CA VAL A 97 4.27 18.74 4.68
C VAL A 97 5.31 17.80 4.09
N ALA A 98 6.48 17.67 4.75
CA ALA A 98 7.53 16.77 4.28
C ALA A 98 7.04 15.31 4.24
N LYS A 99 6.24 14.87 5.21
CA LYS A 99 5.62 13.53 5.19
C LYS A 99 4.63 13.38 4.03
N LEU A 100 3.81 14.40 3.76
CA LEU A 100 2.87 14.35 2.62
C LEU A 100 3.60 14.20 1.30
N LEU A 101 4.67 14.96 1.07
CA LEU A 101 5.47 14.89 -0.16
C LEU A 101 6.17 13.54 -0.29
N GLU A 102 6.71 12.98 0.79
CA GLU A 102 7.31 11.64 0.77
C GLU A 102 6.27 10.55 0.45
N ILE A 103 5.07 10.64 1.02
CA ILE A 103 4.00 9.69 0.73
C ILE A 103 3.51 9.86 -0.71
N LYS A 104 3.45 11.12 -1.23
CA LYS A 104 3.15 11.37 -2.64
C LYS A 104 4.16 10.66 -3.56
N GLN A 105 5.45 10.76 -3.24
CA GLN A 105 6.48 10.05 -3.99
C GLN A 105 6.27 8.52 -3.94
N LEU A 106 5.91 7.97 -2.77
CA LEU A 106 5.61 6.53 -2.65
C LEU A 106 4.36 6.12 -3.43
N ILE A 107 3.37 7.01 -3.56
CA ILE A 107 2.21 6.78 -4.42
C ILE A 107 2.63 6.69 -5.89
N ASP A 108 3.48 7.60 -6.33
CA ASP A 108 3.98 7.60 -7.70
C ASP A 108 4.85 6.36 -7.96
N ASP A 109 5.78 6.05 -7.07
CA ASP A 109 6.61 4.83 -7.13
C ASP A 109 5.75 3.55 -7.20
N TYR A 110 4.64 3.50 -6.45
CA TYR A 110 3.68 2.39 -6.49
C TYR A 110 3.00 2.27 -7.85
N LEU A 111 2.51 3.38 -8.37
CA LEU A 111 1.83 3.39 -9.68
C LEU A 111 2.81 3.05 -10.80
N GLU A 112 4.03 3.60 -10.80
CA GLU A 112 5.09 3.29 -11.73
C GLU A 112 5.47 1.81 -11.69
N TYR A 113 5.64 1.23 -10.50
CA TYR A 113 5.98 -0.17 -10.30
C TYR A 113 5.00 -1.14 -11.00
N PHE A 114 3.71 -0.77 -11.06
CA PHE A 114 2.68 -1.56 -11.76
C PHE A 114 2.36 -1.06 -13.17
N GLY A 115 3.08 -0.04 -13.67
CA GLY A 115 2.84 0.62 -14.96
C GLY A 115 1.53 1.40 -15.02
N LEU A 116 1.04 1.90 -13.87
CA LEU A 116 -0.23 2.62 -13.72
C LEU A 116 -0.02 4.13 -13.57
N ASP A 117 1.05 4.68 -14.14
CA ASP A 117 1.44 6.09 -14.00
C ASP A 117 0.25 7.04 -14.15
N GLY A 118 0.06 7.90 -13.14
CA GLY A 118 -1.03 8.88 -13.12
C GLY A 118 -2.43 8.33 -12.89
N LEU A 119 -2.62 7.01 -12.80
CA LEU A 119 -3.92 6.39 -12.58
C LEU A 119 -4.26 6.28 -11.09
N TYR A 120 -4.34 7.40 -10.38
CA TYR A 120 -4.59 7.47 -8.93
C TYR A 120 -5.88 6.80 -8.48
N THR A 121 -6.85 6.63 -9.39
CA THR A 121 -8.09 5.88 -9.11
C THR A 121 -7.87 4.38 -8.92
N ARG A 122 -6.66 3.88 -9.22
CA ARG A 122 -6.27 2.46 -9.05
C ARG A 122 -5.63 2.17 -7.69
N LEU A 123 -5.44 3.18 -6.86
CA LEU A 123 -4.93 2.97 -5.50
C LEU A 123 -5.91 2.12 -4.69
N PRO A 124 -5.43 1.09 -3.97
CA PRO A 124 -6.28 0.26 -3.14
C PRO A 124 -6.93 1.05 -2.02
N LYS A 125 -8.13 0.63 -1.62
CA LYS A 125 -8.83 1.29 -0.51
C LYS A 125 -8.04 1.14 0.80
N GLY A 126 -7.74 2.26 1.45
CA GLY A 126 -6.97 2.27 2.71
C GLY A 126 -5.44 2.28 2.53
N PHE A 127 -4.94 2.53 1.31
CA PHE A 127 -3.51 2.60 0.98
C PHE A 127 -2.72 3.57 1.87
N GLU A 128 -3.36 4.63 2.39
CA GLU A 128 -2.68 5.67 3.15
C GLU A 128 -1.98 5.16 4.39
N ASP A 129 -2.68 4.33 5.19
CA ASP A 129 -2.14 3.79 6.44
C ASP A 129 -0.92 2.90 6.18
N ASP A 130 -0.96 2.11 5.12
CA ASP A 130 0.14 1.23 4.74
C ASP A 130 1.34 2.00 4.17
N LEU A 131 1.10 3.02 3.33
CA LEU A 131 2.18 3.90 2.85
C LEU A 131 2.79 4.76 3.97
N GLN A 132 2.01 5.18 4.97
CA GLN A 132 2.55 5.87 6.15
C GLN A 132 3.49 4.96 6.96
N LYS A 133 3.13 3.68 7.14
CA LYS A 133 3.99 2.69 7.79
C LYS A 133 5.26 2.46 6.98
N LEU A 134 5.13 2.28 5.66
CA LEU A 134 6.26 2.12 4.73
C LEU A 134 7.20 3.33 4.81
N ASN A 135 6.68 4.55 4.72
CA ASN A 135 7.48 5.76 4.84
C ASN A 135 8.25 5.83 6.15
N THR A 136 7.59 5.45 7.24
CA THR A 136 8.23 5.40 8.56
C THR A 136 9.37 4.37 8.62
N ALA A 137 9.21 3.21 7.98
CA ALA A 137 10.24 2.18 7.89
C ALA A 137 11.42 2.64 7.03
N ILE A 138 11.16 3.27 5.88
CA ILE A 138 12.18 3.85 5.00
C ILE A 138 13.01 4.91 5.75
N ARG A 139 12.37 5.81 6.48
CA ARG A 139 13.07 6.80 7.31
C ARG A 139 13.98 6.13 8.34
N LYS A 140 13.58 5.01 8.95
CA LYS A 140 14.43 4.24 9.86
C LYS A 140 15.66 3.63 9.18
N ILE A 141 15.50 3.12 7.96
CA ILE A 141 16.62 2.64 7.16
C ILE A 141 17.60 3.79 6.92
N LYS A 142 17.10 4.92 6.40
CA LYS A 142 17.91 6.08 6.01
C LYS A 142 18.67 6.72 7.18
N ASN A 143 18.09 6.74 8.36
CA ASN A 143 18.74 7.33 9.53
C ASN A 143 19.60 6.33 10.34
N GLY A 144 19.83 5.11 9.82
CA GLY A 144 20.68 4.11 10.43
C GLY A 144 20.12 3.46 11.70
N SER A 145 18.80 3.56 11.94
CA SER A 145 18.17 2.96 13.14
C SER A 145 18.14 1.43 13.12
N ILE A 146 18.51 0.79 12.01
CA ILE A 146 18.54 -0.67 11.84
C ILE A 146 19.99 -1.10 11.74
N SER A 147 20.54 -1.63 12.83
CA SER A 147 21.97 -1.83 13.04
C SER A 147 22.66 -2.80 12.04
N TRP A 148 21.92 -3.78 11.49
CA TRP A 148 22.49 -4.75 10.58
C TRP A 148 22.59 -4.24 9.12
N ILE A 149 21.96 -3.10 8.79
CA ILE A 149 21.99 -2.53 7.43
C ILE A 149 23.18 -1.57 7.31
N PRO A 150 24.27 -1.97 6.65
CA PRO A 150 25.39 -1.07 6.41
C PRO A 150 25.02 -0.05 5.31
N THR A 151 25.71 1.08 5.29
CA THR A 151 25.46 2.17 4.33
C THR A 151 25.49 1.68 2.87
N THR A 152 26.34 0.69 2.56
CA THR A 152 26.48 0.10 1.22
C THR A 152 25.24 -0.72 0.77
N ARG A 153 24.41 -1.15 1.70
CA ARG A 153 23.19 -1.94 1.41
C ARG A 153 21.90 -1.15 1.55
N LEU A 154 21.95 0.11 2.00
CA LEU A 154 20.77 0.93 2.26
C LEU A 154 19.80 0.98 1.06
N THR A 155 20.34 1.32 -0.12
CA THR A 155 19.52 1.45 -1.34
C THR A 155 18.88 0.12 -1.75
N ALA A 156 19.61 -0.99 -1.63
CA ALA A 156 19.09 -2.31 -1.99
C ALA A 156 17.97 -2.73 -1.02
N VAL A 157 18.17 -2.57 0.29
CA VAL A 157 17.16 -2.93 1.30
C VAL A 157 15.93 -2.01 1.20
N GLU A 158 16.12 -0.71 0.93
CA GLU A 158 15.01 0.22 0.68
C GLU A 158 14.21 -0.21 -0.56
N TYR A 159 14.88 -0.58 -1.64
CA TYR A 159 14.24 -1.06 -2.85
C TYR A 159 13.42 -2.34 -2.61
N ASP A 160 14.03 -3.35 -1.98
CA ASP A 160 13.32 -4.59 -1.63
C ASP A 160 12.10 -4.31 -0.74
N LEU A 161 12.25 -3.44 0.27
CA LEU A 161 11.15 -3.05 1.15
C LEU A 161 10.00 -2.38 0.38
N LYS A 162 10.30 -1.49 -0.59
CA LYS A 162 9.29 -0.87 -1.44
C LYS A 162 8.56 -1.90 -2.28
N CYS A 163 9.29 -2.72 -3.06
CA CYS A 163 8.69 -3.71 -3.95
C CYS A 163 7.81 -4.71 -3.19
N ILE A 164 8.31 -5.27 -2.09
CA ILE A 164 7.55 -6.16 -1.22
C ILE A 164 6.29 -5.47 -0.71
N SER A 165 6.44 -4.25 -0.17
CA SER A 165 5.30 -3.49 0.36
C SER A 165 4.25 -3.22 -0.70
N PHE A 166 4.65 -2.88 -1.92
CA PHE A 166 3.74 -2.61 -3.04
C PHE A 166 2.95 -3.85 -3.44
N ASP A 167 3.59 -5.01 -3.51
CA ASP A 167 2.89 -6.26 -3.80
C ASP A 167 1.86 -6.61 -2.71
N TYR A 168 2.21 -6.46 -1.43
CA TYR A 168 1.25 -6.72 -0.34
C TYR A 168 0.14 -5.67 -0.24
N ILE A 169 0.40 -4.39 -0.57
CA ILE A 169 -0.63 -3.35 -0.70
C ILE A 169 -1.59 -3.72 -1.85
N ARG A 170 -1.06 -4.12 -3.02
CA ARG A 170 -1.87 -4.54 -4.17
C ARG A 170 -2.66 -5.82 -3.89
N LEU A 171 -2.08 -6.75 -3.15
CA LEU A 171 -2.76 -7.98 -2.73
C LEU A 171 -4.01 -7.65 -1.91
N ASN A 172 -4.01 -6.51 -1.19
CA ASN A 172 -5.12 -6.04 -0.35
C ASN A 172 -5.65 -7.16 0.57
N ALA A 173 -4.71 -7.96 1.09
CA ALA A 173 -5.02 -9.04 2.01
C ALA A 173 -5.54 -8.44 3.32
N LYS A 174 -6.85 -8.29 3.42
CA LYS A 174 -7.48 -7.92 4.69
C LYS A 174 -7.51 -9.14 5.59
N SER A 175 -7.06 -8.97 6.84
CA SER A 175 -7.34 -9.94 7.89
C SER A 175 -8.79 -10.48 7.78
N PRO A 176 -9.02 -11.76 7.48
CA PRO A 176 -9.14 -12.74 8.56
C PRO A 176 -7.94 -13.69 8.62
N ASP A 177 -7.00 -13.64 7.70
CA ASP A 177 -5.89 -14.60 7.60
C ASP A 177 -4.67 -14.26 8.48
N GLY A 178 -4.81 -13.32 9.45
CA GLY A 178 -3.72 -12.95 10.36
C GLY A 178 -2.66 -12.04 9.74
N PHE A 179 -2.88 -11.55 8.51
CA PHE A 179 -1.96 -10.63 7.85
C PHE A 179 -1.95 -9.26 8.54
N GLU A 180 -0.77 -8.79 8.89
CA GLU A 180 -0.55 -7.46 9.44
C GLU A 180 0.59 -6.77 8.71
N PHE A 181 0.27 -5.79 7.88
CA PHE A 181 1.26 -5.01 7.10
C PHE A 181 2.38 -4.42 7.97
N ARG A 182 2.11 -4.10 9.24
CA ARG A 182 3.13 -3.64 10.21
C ARG A 182 4.25 -4.65 10.45
N SER A 183 4.07 -5.93 10.14
CA SER A 183 5.13 -6.93 10.23
C SER A 183 6.15 -6.77 9.10
N ILE A 184 5.75 -6.23 7.95
CA ILE A 184 6.63 -5.90 6.82
C ILE A 184 7.25 -4.52 7.02
N ALA A 185 6.42 -3.50 7.29
CA ALA A 185 6.82 -2.11 7.37
C ALA A 185 6.25 -1.45 8.62
N SER A 186 7.08 -1.22 9.64
CA SER A 186 6.73 -0.45 10.83
C SER A 186 7.96 -0.03 11.64
N THR A 187 7.72 0.72 12.70
CA THR A 187 8.75 1.12 13.67
C THR A 187 8.91 0.15 14.85
N SER A 188 8.01 -0.83 14.98
CA SER A 188 7.99 -1.74 16.12
C SER A 188 9.03 -2.85 15.99
N SER A 189 9.41 -3.46 17.13
CA SER A 189 10.24 -4.67 17.18
C SER A 189 9.55 -5.90 16.58
N ALA A 190 8.29 -5.76 16.15
CA ALA A 190 7.50 -6.80 15.51
C ALA A 190 7.68 -6.88 13.99
N ASN A 191 8.65 -6.16 13.43
CA ASN A 191 8.90 -6.05 12.02
C ASN A 191 9.97 -7.07 11.57
N PHE A 192 9.79 -7.69 10.41
CA PHE A 192 10.77 -8.62 9.81
C PHE A 192 12.11 -7.93 9.54
N LEU A 193 12.08 -6.65 9.16
CA LEU A 193 13.25 -5.84 8.86
C LEU A 193 14.22 -5.67 10.05
N VAL A 194 13.77 -5.84 11.30
CA VAL A 194 14.63 -5.70 12.49
C VAL A 194 15.63 -6.85 12.60
N ASN A 195 15.40 -7.97 11.94
CA ASN A 195 16.23 -9.16 12.00
C ASN A 195 16.75 -9.54 10.61
N GLU A 196 18.06 -9.48 10.40
CA GLU A 196 18.68 -9.75 9.10
C GLU A 196 18.31 -11.12 8.52
N ASP A 197 18.36 -12.18 9.31
CA ASP A 197 18.07 -13.55 8.82
C ASP A 197 16.62 -13.68 8.37
N ILE A 198 15.69 -13.13 9.17
CA ILE A 198 14.25 -13.17 8.84
C ILE A 198 14.00 -12.34 7.58
N TRP A 199 14.59 -11.15 7.50
CA TRP A 199 14.45 -10.28 6.34
C TRP A 199 14.97 -10.95 5.06
N ASN A 200 16.20 -11.46 5.08
CA ASN A 200 16.79 -12.10 3.90
C ASN A 200 16.01 -13.35 3.45
N GLN A 201 15.50 -14.13 4.40
CA GLN A 201 14.65 -15.29 4.09
C GLN A 201 13.32 -14.84 3.50
N PHE A 202 12.69 -13.81 4.06
CA PHE A 202 11.42 -13.27 3.58
C PHE A 202 11.54 -12.69 2.17
N VAL A 203 12.60 -11.90 1.89
CA VAL A 203 12.90 -11.40 0.54
C VAL A 203 13.03 -12.54 -0.46
N LYS A 204 13.76 -13.59 -0.12
CA LYS A 204 13.91 -14.76 -0.99
C LYS A 204 12.60 -15.48 -1.26
N SER A 205 11.78 -15.68 -0.23
CA SER A 205 10.46 -16.31 -0.38
C SER A 205 9.51 -15.46 -1.22
N TRP A 206 9.51 -14.13 -1.02
CA TRP A 206 8.77 -13.18 -1.85
C TRP A 206 9.22 -13.23 -3.32
N GLN A 207 10.52 -13.24 -3.60
CA GLN A 207 11.05 -13.36 -4.96
C GLN A 207 10.55 -14.65 -5.62
N ASN A 208 10.62 -15.77 -4.93
CA ASN A 208 10.13 -17.06 -5.44
C ASN A 208 8.61 -17.03 -5.72
N ALA A 209 7.84 -16.28 -4.92
CA ALA A 209 6.39 -16.16 -5.08
C ALA A 209 6.00 -15.28 -6.29
N THR A 210 6.89 -14.37 -6.74
CA THR A 210 6.56 -13.36 -7.75
C THR A 210 7.31 -13.50 -9.07
N ASN A 211 8.48 -14.15 -9.10
CA ASN A 211 9.37 -14.19 -10.27
C ASN A 211 8.74 -14.81 -11.54
N ASP A 212 7.87 -15.79 -11.39
CA ASP A 212 7.26 -16.51 -12.53
C ASP A 212 5.94 -15.88 -12.99
N ILE A 213 5.54 -14.76 -12.38
CA ILE A 213 4.27 -14.11 -12.70
C ILE A 213 4.46 -13.09 -13.81
N THR A 214 3.94 -13.40 -14.98
CA THR A 214 3.95 -12.50 -16.13
C THR A 214 2.59 -11.83 -16.29
N GLU A 215 2.56 -10.51 -16.18
CA GLU A 215 1.36 -9.72 -16.41
C GLU A 215 1.32 -9.14 -17.82
N LYS A 216 0.10 -8.99 -18.37
CA LYS A 216 -0.08 -8.29 -19.64
C LYS A 216 0.27 -6.81 -19.47
N PRO A 217 1.06 -6.23 -20.38
CA PRO A 217 1.31 -4.78 -20.37
C PRO A 217 0.00 -3.99 -20.38
N ILE A 218 -0.03 -2.89 -19.65
CA ILE A 218 -1.25 -2.09 -19.48
C ILE A 218 -1.76 -1.53 -20.79
N GLU A 219 -0.87 -1.13 -21.70
CA GLU A 219 -1.20 -0.65 -23.04
C GLU A 219 -1.98 -1.71 -23.83
N VAL A 220 -1.59 -2.98 -23.70
CA VAL A 220 -2.30 -4.11 -24.35
C VAL A 220 -3.67 -4.34 -23.72
N VAL A 221 -3.80 -4.13 -22.42
CA VAL A 221 -5.09 -4.25 -21.71
C VAL A 221 -6.02 -3.12 -22.12
N LEU A 222 -5.51 -1.87 -22.09
CA LEU A 222 -6.29 -0.67 -22.41
C LEU A 222 -6.64 -0.53 -23.89
N SER A 223 -5.82 -1.09 -24.80
CA SER A 223 -6.12 -1.07 -26.24
C SER A 223 -7.44 -1.77 -26.62
N LYS A 224 -7.97 -2.59 -25.71
CA LYS A 224 -9.24 -3.31 -25.90
C LYS A 224 -10.46 -2.53 -25.39
N ALA A 225 -10.23 -1.43 -24.67
CA ALA A 225 -11.30 -0.64 -24.07
C ALA A 225 -11.79 0.43 -25.06
N THR A 226 -13.08 0.57 -25.19
CA THR A 226 -13.74 1.62 -25.97
C THR A 226 -14.30 2.75 -25.11
N THR A 227 -14.45 2.52 -23.81
CA THR A 227 -14.97 3.48 -22.84
C THR A 227 -14.14 3.47 -21.54
N THR A 228 -14.24 4.56 -20.76
CA THR A 228 -13.58 4.66 -19.44
C THR A 228 -14.04 3.56 -18.47
N ASN A 229 -15.34 3.20 -18.50
CA ASN A 229 -15.86 2.13 -17.66
C ASN A 229 -15.29 0.77 -18.05
N GLU A 230 -15.11 0.51 -19.32
CA GLU A 230 -14.50 -0.71 -19.83
C GLU A 230 -13.02 -0.78 -19.46
N SER A 231 -12.28 0.32 -19.58
CA SER A 231 -10.90 0.43 -19.11
C SER A 231 -10.78 0.05 -17.63
N SER A 232 -11.65 0.60 -16.78
CA SER A 232 -11.63 0.29 -15.35
C SER A 232 -11.89 -1.19 -15.07
N ARG A 233 -12.84 -1.82 -15.76
CA ARG A 233 -13.15 -3.24 -15.62
C ARG A 233 -12.01 -4.15 -16.05
N LEU A 234 -11.34 -3.80 -17.17
CA LEU A 234 -10.20 -4.57 -17.67
C LEU A 234 -9.00 -4.50 -16.72
N LEU A 235 -8.71 -3.32 -16.16
CA LEU A 235 -7.65 -3.18 -15.16
C LEU A 235 -7.98 -3.93 -13.88
N GLU A 236 -9.24 -3.91 -13.44
CA GLU A 236 -9.67 -4.69 -12.26
C GLU A 236 -9.55 -6.20 -12.51
N ALA A 237 -9.90 -6.67 -13.69
CA ALA A 237 -9.74 -8.08 -14.07
C ALA A 237 -8.25 -8.50 -14.06
N ARG A 238 -7.34 -7.64 -14.56
CA ARG A 238 -5.88 -7.85 -14.50
C ARG A 238 -5.40 -7.95 -13.05
N ASP A 239 -5.85 -7.06 -12.18
CA ASP A 239 -5.47 -7.07 -10.77
C ASP A 239 -5.99 -8.32 -10.04
N ASN A 240 -7.20 -8.78 -10.35
CA ASN A 240 -7.78 -9.99 -9.78
C ASN A 240 -7.06 -11.25 -10.27
N GLU A 241 -6.68 -11.32 -11.54
CA GLU A 241 -5.87 -12.41 -12.11
C GLU A 241 -4.52 -12.50 -11.38
N TRP A 242 -3.82 -11.37 -11.22
CA TRP A 242 -2.56 -11.32 -10.49
C TRP A 242 -2.74 -11.78 -9.03
N ARG A 243 -3.73 -11.25 -8.31
CA ARG A 243 -3.99 -11.65 -6.91
C ARG A 243 -4.24 -13.14 -6.77
N THR A 244 -4.99 -13.73 -7.69
CA THR A 244 -5.28 -15.17 -7.68
C THR A 244 -4.01 -16.00 -7.84
N ASN A 245 -3.08 -15.55 -8.67
CA ASN A 245 -1.85 -16.28 -8.95
C ASN A 245 -0.82 -16.19 -7.84
N VAL A 246 -0.77 -15.08 -7.07
CA VAL A 246 0.29 -14.85 -6.07
C VAL A 246 -0.16 -15.05 -4.63
N LYS A 247 -1.47 -15.01 -4.35
CA LYS A 247 -2.00 -14.90 -2.98
C LYS A 247 -1.46 -15.97 -2.06
N ASP A 248 -1.57 -17.22 -2.44
CA ASP A 248 -1.22 -18.33 -1.55
C ASP A 248 0.27 -18.33 -1.26
N ASN A 249 1.11 -18.15 -2.26
CA ASN A 249 2.57 -18.11 -2.13
C ASN A 249 3.05 -16.90 -1.31
N LEU A 250 2.46 -15.71 -1.51
CA LEU A 250 2.80 -14.52 -0.72
C LEU A 250 2.35 -14.67 0.74
N MET A 251 1.17 -15.25 0.98
CA MET A 251 0.69 -15.50 2.33
C MET A 251 1.53 -16.57 3.05
N GLU A 252 1.98 -17.60 2.35
CA GLU A 252 2.93 -18.59 2.89
C GLU A 252 4.24 -17.92 3.29
N ALA A 253 4.85 -17.13 2.40
CA ALA A 253 6.08 -16.39 2.69
C ALA A 253 5.93 -15.47 3.92
N PHE A 254 4.80 -14.78 4.04
CA PHE A 254 4.49 -13.95 5.21
C PHE A 254 4.37 -14.76 6.49
N ASN A 255 3.62 -15.85 6.47
CA ASN A 255 3.35 -16.69 7.63
C ASN A 255 4.61 -17.38 8.16
N ASP A 256 5.50 -17.81 7.28
CA ASP A 256 6.80 -18.38 7.62
C ASP A 256 7.70 -17.37 8.35
N ALA A 257 7.78 -16.14 7.80
CA ALA A 257 8.52 -15.06 8.43
C ALA A 257 7.92 -14.66 9.78
N GLN A 258 6.60 -14.59 9.88
CA GLN A 258 5.86 -14.28 11.12
C GLN A 258 6.08 -15.35 12.19
N THR A 259 6.04 -16.61 11.81
CA THR A 259 6.30 -17.75 12.71
C THR A 259 7.73 -17.70 13.24
N THR A 260 8.71 -17.46 12.35
CA THR A 260 10.11 -17.35 12.73
C THR A 260 10.34 -16.16 13.68
N LEU A 261 9.69 -15.01 13.41
CA LEU A 261 9.77 -13.84 14.27
C LEU A 261 9.16 -14.11 15.66
N ASN A 262 8.01 -14.76 15.73
CA ASN A 262 7.35 -15.10 16.98
C ASN A 262 8.20 -16.06 17.81
N ASN A 263 8.77 -17.07 17.19
CA ASN A 263 9.65 -18.03 17.87
C ASN A 263 10.89 -17.34 18.46
N LYS A 264 11.48 -16.39 17.73
CA LYS A 264 12.61 -15.57 18.24
C LYS A 264 12.21 -14.69 19.42
N LYS A 265 11.01 -14.10 19.40
CA LYS A 265 10.53 -13.18 20.45
C LYS A 265 10.19 -13.89 21.75
N GLU A 266 9.54 -15.01 21.65
CA GLU A 266 9.00 -15.70 22.82
C GLU A 266 10.10 -16.34 23.67
N LYS A 267 11.37 -16.42 23.20
CA LYS A 267 12.45 -17.16 23.86
C LYS A 267 11.96 -18.50 24.37
N GLU A 268 11.23 -19.22 23.52
CA GLU A 268 10.62 -20.48 23.90
C GLU A 268 11.67 -21.45 24.41
N LYS A 269 11.43 -22.03 25.59
CA LYS A 269 12.20 -23.17 26.07
C LYS A 269 12.02 -24.32 25.07
N PRO A 270 13.08 -25.05 24.71
CA PRO A 270 12.99 -26.16 23.75
C PRO A 270 11.82 -27.12 24.00
N GLY A 271 11.48 -27.38 25.27
CA GLY A 271 10.34 -28.22 25.64
C GLY A 271 8.97 -27.68 25.21
N VAL A 272 8.79 -26.36 25.09
CA VAL A 272 7.53 -25.77 24.57
C VAL A 272 7.41 -26.00 23.07
N LEU A 273 8.50 -25.83 22.32
CA LEU A 273 8.56 -26.11 20.88
C LEU A 273 8.26 -27.58 20.59
N PHE A 274 8.88 -28.52 21.35
CA PHE A 274 8.61 -29.94 21.21
C PHE A 274 7.15 -30.28 21.52
N LYS A 275 6.55 -29.69 22.57
CA LYS A 275 5.15 -29.89 22.90
C LYS A 275 4.21 -29.41 21.77
N ARG A 276 4.50 -28.28 21.14
CA ARG A 276 3.73 -27.77 19.98
C ARG A 276 3.87 -28.70 18.77
N ALA A 277 5.09 -29.14 18.45
CA ALA A 277 5.34 -30.06 17.35
C ALA A 277 4.59 -31.40 17.59
N LEU A 278 4.64 -31.93 18.82
CA LEU A 278 3.92 -33.14 19.18
C LEU A 278 2.41 -33.01 19.01
N ASN A 279 1.85 -31.88 19.49
CA ASN A 279 0.41 -31.61 19.34
C ASN A 279 0.00 -31.49 17.86
N ALA A 280 0.82 -30.83 17.03
CA ALA A 280 0.56 -30.72 15.59
C ALA A 280 0.59 -32.09 14.89
N LEU A 281 1.59 -32.93 15.21
CA LEU A 281 1.68 -34.30 14.68
C LEU A 281 0.51 -35.21 15.12
N GLN A 282 0.00 -35.02 16.34
CA GLN A 282 -1.16 -35.76 16.84
C GLN A 282 -2.48 -35.38 16.16
N GLN A 283 -2.57 -34.20 15.54
CA GLN A 283 -3.75 -33.76 14.80
C GLN A 283 -3.80 -34.29 13.36
N ILE A 284 -2.74 -34.94 12.88
CA ILE A 284 -2.72 -35.54 11.54
C ILE A 284 -3.67 -36.74 11.50
N ASP A 285 -4.68 -36.64 10.65
CA ASP A 285 -5.59 -37.77 10.39
C ASP A 285 -4.90 -38.82 9.51
N LEU A 286 -4.74 -40.03 10.08
CA LEU A 286 -4.05 -41.13 9.39
C LEU A 286 -4.80 -41.62 8.15
N ASP A 287 -6.13 -41.46 8.10
CA ASP A 287 -6.90 -41.86 6.92
C ASP A 287 -6.75 -40.86 5.76
N SER A 288 -6.60 -39.55 6.07
CA SER A 288 -6.29 -38.57 5.06
C SER A 288 -4.90 -38.75 4.44
N LEU A 289 -3.91 -39.23 5.19
CA LEU A 289 -2.58 -39.56 4.67
C LEU A 289 -2.60 -40.68 3.62
N ARG A 290 -3.54 -41.64 3.71
CA ARG A 290 -3.66 -42.74 2.74
C ARG A 290 -4.12 -42.26 1.36
N THR A 291 -4.85 -41.17 1.29
CA THR A 291 -5.43 -40.60 0.08
C THR A 291 -4.67 -39.36 -0.42
N ALA A 292 -3.66 -38.89 0.32
CA ALA A 292 -2.88 -37.73 -0.05
C ALA A 292 -2.17 -37.89 -1.40
N VAL A 293 -2.18 -36.83 -2.20
CA VAL A 293 -1.57 -36.80 -3.56
C VAL A 293 -0.05 -36.61 -3.46
N ASP A 294 0.43 -35.96 -2.41
CA ASP A 294 1.81 -35.55 -2.13
C ASP A 294 2.57 -36.52 -1.18
N LYS A 295 2.24 -37.82 -1.22
CA LYS A 295 2.85 -38.83 -0.33
C LYS A 295 4.39 -38.81 -0.30
N SER A 296 5.03 -38.52 -1.44
CA SER A 296 6.50 -38.51 -1.50
C SER A 296 7.10 -37.36 -0.67
N ASP A 297 6.45 -36.22 -0.63
CA ASP A 297 6.90 -35.06 0.14
C ASP A 297 6.59 -35.23 1.63
N ILE A 298 5.43 -35.79 1.94
CA ILE A 298 5.08 -36.17 3.33
C ILE A 298 6.13 -37.13 3.92
N LEU A 299 6.57 -38.16 3.17
CA LEU A 299 7.63 -39.08 3.62
C LEU A 299 8.95 -38.36 3.86
N LYS A 300 9.34 -37.41 2.99
CA LYS A 300 10.56 -36.59 3.20
C LYS A 300 10.46 -35.77 4.50
N TYR A 301 9.30 -35.12 4.76
CA TYR A 301 9.11 -34.35 5.99
C TYR A 301 9.14 -35.25 7.25
N ILE A 302 8.55 -36.42 7.20
CA ILE A 302 8.61 -37.40 8.33
C ILE A 302 10.06 -37.78 8.60
N GLU A 303 10.86 -38.05 7.56
CA GLU A 303 12.28 -38.38 7.72
C GLU A 303 13.10 -37.22 8.30
N GLN A 304 12.84 -36.01 7.86
CA GLN A 304 13.47 -34.82 8.43
C GLN A 304 13.11 -34.63 9.92
N VAL A 305 11.85 -34.76 10.28
CA VAL A 305 11.41 -34.67 11.68
C VAL A 305 12.10 -35.75 12.54
N LYS A 306 12.22 -36.99 12.05
CA LYS A 306 12.93 -38.07 12.73
C LYS A 306 14.42 -37.72 12.96
N ILE A 307 15.12 -37.25 11.93
CA ILE A 307 16.52 -36.80 12.03
C ILE A 307 16.69 -35.70 13.08
N ILE A 308 15.80 -34.72 13.10
CA ILE A 308 15.83 -33.63 14.10
C ILE A 308 15.61 -34.20 15.51
N CYS A 309 14.64 -35.10 15.71
CA CYS A 309 14.40 -35.71 17.00
C CYS A 309 15.61 -36.52 17.49
N ASP A 310 16.23 -37.31 16.62
CA ASP A 310 17.41 -38.13 16.95
C ASP A 310 18.61 -37.22 17.33
N ASN A 311 18.84 -36.14 16.59
CA ASN A 311 19.89 -35.17 16.91
C ASN A 311 19.66 -34.48 18.27
N VAL A 312 18.43 -34.11 18.58
CA VAL A 312 18.10 -33.53 19.90
C VAL A 312 18.27 -34.51 21.02
N LEU A 313 17.81 -35.74 20.87
CA LEU A 313 18.00 -36.79 21.87
C LEU A 313 19.48 -37.01 22.19
N ASN A 314 20.33 -37.03 21.18
CA ASN A 314 21.79 -37.19 21.35
C ASN A 314 22.45 -35.97 22.03
N ASN A 315 21.82 -34.79 22.03
CA ASN A 315 22.37 -33.58 22.67
C ASN A 315 21.77 -33.30 24.06
N VAL A 316 20.71 -34.01 24.46
CA VAL A 316 20.06 -33.83 25.77
C VAL A 316 20.52 -34.91 26.76
N GLN A 317 21.09 -36.01 26.26
CA GLN A 317 21.76 -37.06 27.07
C GLN A 317 23.21 -36.68 27.35
#